data_c926986d93d96bab27ccee17c57da3e4
#
_entry.id   c926986d93d96bab27ccee17c57da3e4
#
_cell.length_a   1.000
_cell.length_b   1.000
_cell.length_c   1.000
_cell.angle_alpha   90.00
_cell.angle_beta   90.00
_cell.angle_gamma   90.00
#
_symmetry.space_group_name_H-M   'P 1'
#
loop_
_entity.id
_entity.type
_entity.pdbx_description
1 polymer ?
#
loop_
_entity_poly.entity_id
_entity_poly.type
_entity_poly.pdbx_seq_one_letter_code
_entity_poly.pdbx_strand_id
1 'polypeptide(L)' 'MIHYLIEWTNGAKKSIYGSNYINALRLNGITPEMEHNIIDYEII' A
#
# COMPACT_ATOMS: atom_id res chain seq x y z
N MET A 1 -12.84 7.92 0.48
CA MET A 1 -11.70 7.02 0.31
C MET A 1 -10.51 7.52 1.09
N ILE A 2 -9.72 6.61 1.60
CA ILE A 2 -8.53 6.94 2.40
C ILE A 2 -7.30 6.79 1.52
N HIS A 3 -6.40 7.75 1.56
CA HIS A 3 -5.13 7.68 0.85
C HIS A 3 -4.04 7.15 1.77
N TYR A 4 -3.26 6.21 1.25
CA TYR A 4 -2.12 5.62 1.95
C TYR A 4 -0.87 5.78 1.12
N LEU A 5 0.24 6.10 1.77
CA LEU A 5 1.57 6.05 1.15
C LEU A 5 2.28 4.83 1.71
N ILE A 6 2.65 3.90 0.84
CA ILE A 6 3.33 2.67 1.25
C ILE A 6 4.77 2.69 0.76
N GLU A 7 5.63 2.04 1.53
CA GLU A 7 7.04 1.95 1.22
C GLU A 7 7.49 0.50 1.33
N TRP A 8 8.27 0.06 0.36
CA TRP A 8 8.84 -1.29 0.31
C TRP A 8 10.28 -1.31 0.80
N THR A 9 10.79 -2.51 1.08
CA THR A 9 12.15 -2.72 1.57
C THR A 9 13.23 -2.18 0.64
N ASN A 10 12.95 -2.12 -0.66
CA ASN A 10 13.90 -1.62 -1.66
C ASN A 10 13.88 -0.10 -1.81
N GLY A 11 13.13 0.60 -0.96
CA GLY A 11 13.01 2.04 -1.01
C GLY A 11 11.93 2.56 -1.95
N ALA A 12 11.25 1.69 -2.67
CA ALA A 12 10.16 2.11 -3.56
C ALA A 12 8.97 2.58 -2.73
N LYS A 13 8.26 3.59 -3.23
CA LYS A 13 7.07 4.13 -2.59
C LYS A 13 5.94 4.21 -3.60
N LYS A 14 4.70 4.10 -3.11
CA LYS A 14 3.53 4.23 -3.94
C LYS A 14 2.37 4.77 -3.10
N SER A 15 1.59 5.69 -3.67
CA SER A 15 0.34 6.11 -3.03
C SER A 15 -0.80 5.27 -3.60
N ILE A 16 -1.66 4.80 -2.70
CA ILE A 16 -2.84 4.01 -3.05
C ILE A 16 -4.03 4.57 -2.29
N TYR A 17 -5.23 4.21 -2.71
CA TYR A 17 -6.42 4.64 -1.99
C TYR A 17 -7.53 3.60 -2.08
N GLY A 18 -8.36 3.58 -1.05
CA GLY A 18 -9.47 2.65 -0.95
C GLY A 18 -10.28 2.95 0.29
N SER A 19 -11.26 2.11 0.60
CA SER A 19 -12.10 2.30 1.79
C SER A 19 -11.36 1.95 3.09
N ASN A 20 -10.36 1.08 3.01
CA ASN A 20 -9.46 0.76 4.11
C ASN A 20 -8.15 0.24 3.52
N TYR A 21 -7.18 -0.09 4.38
CA TYR A 21 -5.86 -0.48 3.93
C TYR A 21 -5.89 -1.72 3.01
N ILE A 22 -6.57 -2.78 3.44
CA ILE A 22 -6.64 -4.02 2.65
C ILE A 22 -7.35 -3.76 1.32
N ASN A 23 -8.45 -3.01 1.35
CA ASN A 23 -9.18 -2.67 0.14
C ASN A 23 -8.30 -1.87 -0.83
N ALA A 24 -7.53 -0.91 -0.30
CA ALA A 24 -6.62 -0.10 -1.10
C ALA A 24 -5.57 -0.97 -1.79
N LEU A 25 -5.00 -1.93 -1.07
CA LEU A 25 -4.03 -2.85 -1.64
C LEU A 25 -4.63 -3.62 -2.82
N ARG A 26 -5.83 -4.19 -2.64
CA ARG A 26 -6.50 -4.99 -3.67
C ARG A 26 -6.87 -4.16 -4.88
N LEU A 27 -7.43 -2.97 -4.67
CA LEU A 27 -7.84 -2.08 -5.75
C LEU A 27 -6.66 -1.64 -6.63
N ASN A 28 -5.48 -1.54 -6.03
CA ASN A 28 -4.29 -1.05 -6.74
C ASN A 28 -3.38 -2.19 -7.20
N GLY A 29 -3.87 -3.43 -7.16
CA GLY A 29 -3.15 -4.57 -7.73
C GLY A 29 -1.95 -5.03 -6.90
N ILE A 30 -1.92 -4.70 -5.62
CA ILE A 30 -0.85 -5.15 -4.72
C ILE A 30 -1.17 -6.58 -4.30
N THR A 31 -0.38 -7.53 -4.78
CA THR A 31 -0.56 -8.95 -4.46
C THR A 31 -0.05 -9.24 -3.05
N PRO A 32 -0.47 -10.37 -2.42
CA PRO A 32 0.08 -10.75 -1.12
C PRO A 32 1.60 -10.86 -1.11
N GLU A 33 2.21 -11.29 -2.21
CA GLU A 33 3.68 -11.36 -2.31
C GLU A 33 4.30 -9.96 -2.23
N MET A 34 3.72 -9.01 -2.95
CA MET A 34 4.20 -7.63 -2.92
C MET A 34 4.00 -7.01 -1.54
N GLU A 35 2.87 -7.34 -0.91
CA GLU A 35 2.54 -6.84 0.42
C GLU A 35 3.56 -7.28 1.47
N HIS A 36 4.13 -8.47 1.33
CA HIS A 36 5.12 -9.01 2.26
C HIS A 36 6.34 -8.11 2.42
N ASN A 37 6.65 -7.33 1.40
CA ASN A 37 7.85 -6.48 1.40
C ASN A 37 7.56 -5.04 1.78
N ILE A 38 6.32 -4.74 2.16
CA ILE A 38 5.97 -3.40 2.65
C ILE A 38 6.48 -3.26 4.08
N ILE A 39 7.31 -2.25 4.33
CA ILE A 39 7.90 -2.01 5.65
C ILE A 39 7.18 -0.91 6.42
N ASP A 40 6.42 -0.07 5.72
CA ASP A 40 5.76 1.05 6.39
C ASP A 40 4.62 1.56 5.52
N TYR A 41 3.63 2.17 6.16
CA TYR A 41 2.59 2.91 5.46
C TYR A 41 2.10 4.04 6.35
N GLU A 42 1.55 5.07 5.72
CA GLU A 42 0.94 6.17 6.46
C GLU A 42 -0.28 6.67 5.70
N ILE A 43 -1.20 7.28 6.43
CA ILE A 43 -2.39 7.92 5.86
C ILE A 43 -2.00 9.35 5.51
N ILE A 44 -2.24 9.72 4.27
CA ILE A 44 -1.90 11.05 3.76
C ILE A 44 -3.12 11.86 3.35
#